data_dac59ac5bbfdd2338241c8a99378a60c
#
_entry.id   dac59ac5bbfdd2338241c8a99378a60c
#
_cell.length_a   1.000
_cell.length_b   1.000
_cell.length_c   1.000
_cell.angle_alpha   90.00
_cell.angle_beta   90.00
_cell.angle_gamma   90.00
#
_symmetry.space_group_name_H-M   'P 1'
#
loop_
_entity.id
_entity.type
_entity.pdbx_description
1 polymer ?
#
loop_
_entity_poly.entity_id
_entity_poly.type
_entity_poly.pdbx_seq_one_letter_code
_entity_poly.pdbx_strand_id
1 'polypeptide(L)'
;MINKSTTYGIYEFGDSNQLCSTIISLPALTSGQVRIKVNSTSINPIEVKTRQGLGYVAAQKSADAFLPLGYDLYGEVVEVYGPDSQFKVGDLVIGMVGFASNPGTYSDYTMALESELIKVSLQENPDIAGLCLAGLTAKQALDKFSNHNRPLYVLAPTGGVGHLAIQLAQLQGRKVIAVSTRPEHELLSKLKVTAISYDKFYQHQVECDLLDLIGGDIALQCVDSMKPNSHLVTIPSVTKEMVCERATIRGVRAEGMLVASNLDDLKYLYQAYQAGKISINVSHYFAMADIAQAHHCMESGKHVGKVIIKA
;
A
#
# COMPACT_ATOMS: atom_id res chain seq x y z
N MET A 1 -29.64 -10.06 -9.94
CA MET A 1 -28.73 -8.90 -9.88
C MET A 1 -28.37 -8.63 -8.42
N ILE A 2 -27.09 -8.48 -8.13
CA ILE A 2 -26.59 -8.14 -6.79
C ILE A 2 -26.73 -6.63 -6.64
N ASN A 3 -27.65 -6.17 -5.81
CA ASN A 3 -27.99 -4.75 -5.66
C ASN A 3 -27.71 -4.18 -4.26
N LYS A 4 -27.13 -4.99 -3.36
CA LYS A 4 -26.74 -4.58 -2.00
C LYS A 4 -25.43 -5.25 -1.59
N SER A 5 -24.69 -4.58 -0.72
CA SER A 5 -23.44 -5.08 -0.13
C SER A 5 -23.34 -4.66 1.32
N THR A 6 -22.95 -5.56 2.20
CA THR A 6 -22.44 -5.17 3.51
C THR A 6 -21.10 -4.50 3.28
N THR A 7 -20.94 -3.28 3.78
CA THR A 7 -19.73 -2.47 3.56
C THR A 7 -19.28 -1.88 4.88
N TYR A 8 -17.98 -1.88 5.11
CA TYR A 8 -17.37 -1.37 6.34
C TYR A 8 -16.68 -0.03 6.07
N GLY A 9 -16.84 0.87 7.01
CA GLY A 9 -16.35 2.24 6.92
C GLY A 9 -16.66 3.02 8.17
N ILE A 10 -16.81 4.33 8.05
CA ILE A 10 -17.03 5.25 9.16
C ILE A 10 -18.12 6.27 8.86
N TYR A 11 -18.89 6.64 9.86
CA TYR A 11 -19.72 7.86 9.86
C TYR A 11 -18.96 9.05 10.45
N GLU A 12 -18.13 8.81 11.47
CA GLU A 12 -17.34 9.83 12.16
C GLU A 12 -15.86 9.47 12.18
N PHE A 13 -15.01 10.47 12.19
CA PHE A 13 -13.56 10.26 12.37
C PHE A 13 -13.25 9.88 13.82
N GLY A 14 -12.19 9.09 14.01
CA GLY A 14 -11.76 8.72 15.35
C GLY A 14 -10.86 7.49 15.38
N ASP A 15 -10.90 6.75 16.49
CA ASP A 15 -10.15 5.51 16.68
C ASP A 15 -10.79 4.31 15.95
N SER A 16 -10.21 3.11 16.07
CA SER A 16 -10.69 1.93 15.37
C SER A 16 -12.12 1.50 15.73
N ASN A 17 -12.68 1.96 16.87
CA ASN A 17 -14.07 1.65 17.27
C ASN A 17 -15.10 2.40 16.43
N GLN A 18 -14.71 3.42 15.66
CA GLN A 18 -15.58 4.11 14.70
C GLN A 18 -15.90 3.25 13.47
N LEU A 19 -15.15 2.18 13.24
CA LEU A 19 -15.44 1.26 12.15
C LEU A 19 -16.72 0.49 12.40
N CYS A 20 -17.65 0.63 11.48
CA CYS A 20 -18.94 -0.06 11.52
C CYS A 20 -19.32 -0.59 10.15
N SER A 21 -20.25 -1.51 10.11
CA SER A 21 -20.83 -2.01 8.86
C SER A 21 -22.18 -1.36 8.59
N THR A 22 -22.48 -1.18 7.32
CA THR A 22 -23.81 -0.77 6.86
C THR A 22 -24.12 -1.49 5.53
N ILE A 23 -25.40 -1.59 5.20
CA ILE A 23 -25.83 -2.12 3.90
C ILE A 23 -25.98 -0.98 2.93
N ILE A 24 -25.14 -0.94 1.92
CA ILE A 24 -25.25 0.04 0.84
C ILE A 24 -25.94 -0.55 -0.38
N SER A 25 -26.70 0.28 -1.10
CA SER A 25 -27.24 -0.06 -2.41
C SER A 25 -26.14 0.08 -3.46
N LEU A 26 -25.94 -0.96 -4.25
CA LEU A 26 -24.99 -0.93 -5.35
C LEU A 26 -25.69 -0.40 -6.60
N PRO A 27 -25.20 0.68 -7.22
CA PRO A 27 -25.78 1.20 -8.45
C PRO A 27 -25.58 0.22 -9.61
N ALA A 28 -26.33 0.40 -10.70
CA ALA A 28 -26.09 -0.31 -11.93
C ALA A 28 -24.69 0.00 -12.46
N LEU A 29 -24.05 -0.99 -13.09
CA LEU A 29 -22.77 -0.79 -13.74
C LEU A 29 -22.90 0.19 -14.91
N THR A 30 -21.83 0.92 -15.17
CA THR A 30 -21.65 1.75 -16.36
C THR A 30 -20.51 1.22 -17.21
N SER A 31 -20.32 1.78 -18.40
CA SER A 31 -19.26 1.33 -19.33
C SER A 31 -17.87 1.31 -18.65
N GLY A 32 -17.16 0.21 -18.85
CA GLY A 32 -15.82 0.00 -18.26
C GLY A 32 -15.82 -0.39 -16.78
N GLN A 33 -16.99 -0.72 -16.21
CA GLN A 33 -17.10 -1.18 -14.82
C GLN A 33 -17.45 -2.67 -14.74
N VAL A 34 -16.97 -3.29 -13.67
CA VAL A 34 -17.33 -4.65 -13.26
C VAL A 34 -17.71 -4.66 -11.79
N ARG A 35 -18.59 -5.61 -11.41
CA ARG A 35 -18.90 -5.92 -10.02
C ARG A 35 -18.11 -7.12 -9.58
N ILE A 36 -17.53 -7.04 -8.39
CA ILE A 36 -16.61 -8.04 -7.86
C ILE A 36 -17.10 -8.47 -6.50
N LYS A 37 -17.20 -9.80 -6.30
CA LYS A 37 -17.29 -10.39 -4.97
C LYS A 37 -15.88 -10.34 -4.35
N VAL A 38 -15.76 -9.68 -3.22
CA VAL A 38 -14.48 -9.57 -2.51
C VAL A 38 -14.15 -10.91 -1.84
N ASN A 39 -12.97 -11.46 -2.11
CA ASN A 39 -12.45 -12.65 -1.43
C ASN A 39 -11.48 -12.25 -0.31
N SER A 40 -10.66 -11.24 -0.57
CA SER A 40 -9.82 -10.60 0.45
C SER A 40 -9.43 -9.18 0.05
N THR A 41 -9.08 -8.42 1.06
CA THR A 41 -8.47 -7.09 0.97
C THR A 41 -7.32 -7.00 1.95
N SER A 42 -6.63 -5.86 2.02
CA SER A 42 -5.60 -5.67 3.04
C SER A 42 -5.63 -4.26 3.61
N ILE A 43 -5.07 -4.08 4.79
CA ILE A 43 -4.98 -2.76 5.42
C ILE A 43 -3.71 -2.06 4.99
N ASN A 44 -3.81 -0.77 4.74
CA ASN A 44 -2.70 0.14 4.49
C ASN A 44 -2.79 1.35 5.43
N PRO A 45 -1.70 2.07 5.66
CA PRO A 45 -1.71 3.27 6.52
C PRO A 45 -2.69 4.35 6.07
N ILE A 46 -3.07 4.38 4.79
CA ILE A 46 -4.00 5.38 4.27
C ILE A 46 -5.42 5.21 4.83
N GLU A 47 -5.92 3.97 4.95
CA GLU A 47 -7.25 3.73 5.53
C GLU A 47 -7.28 4.13 7.01
N VAL A 48 -6.20 3.85 7.75
CA VAL A 48 -6.07 4.27 9.16
C VAL A 48 -6.08 5.79 9.27
N LYS A 49 -5.27 6.48 8.46
CA LYS A 49 -5.21 7.95 8.43
C LYS A 49 -6.55 8.56 8.01
N THR A 50 -7.21 8.01 6.99
CA THR A 50 -8.54 8.47 6.55
C THR A 50 -9.56 8.35 7.67
N ARG A 51 -9.58 7.22 8.38
CA ARG A 51 -10.46 7.02 9.54
C ARG A 51 -10.18 8.03 10.66
N GLN A 52 -8.91 8.43 10.84
CA GLN A 52 -8.49 9.44 11.81
C GLN A 52 -8.78 10.89 11.37
N GLY A 53 -9.38 11.11 10.22
CA GLY A 53 -9.65 12.45 9.68
C GLY A 53 -8.45 13.08 8.97
N LEU A 54 -7.44 12.30 8.60
CA LEU A 54 -6.23 12.78 7.97
C LEU A 54 -6.18 12.42 6.48
N GLY A 55 -5.62 13.33 5.68
CA GLY A 55 -5.37 13.13 4.27
C GLY A 55 -6.55 13.54 3.37
N TYR A 56 -6.33 13.38 2.05
CA TYR A 56 -7.19 13.93 1.01
C TYR A 56 -8.63 13.38 1.04
N VAL A 57 -8.79 12.06 1.22
CA VAL A 57 -10.12 11.42 1.23
C VAL A 57 -10.94 11.87 2.45
N ALA A 58 -10.29 11.98 3.61
CA ALA A 58 -10.94 12.49 4.82
C ALA A 58 -11.47 13.93 4.62
N ALA A 59 -10.68 14.79 3.96
CA ALA A 59 -11.06 16.17 3.67
C ALA A 59 -12.28 16.31 2.75
N GLN A 60 -12.62 15.26 1.98
CA GLN A 60 -13.78 15.25 1.08
C GLN A 60 -15.04 14.66 1.70
N LYS A 61 -14.93 14.06 2.88
CA LYS A 61 -16.09 13.45 3.55
C LYS A 61 -17.11 14.52 3.96
N SER A 62 -18.33 14.40 3.46
CA SER A 62 -19.45 15.19 3.95
C SER A 62 -19.78 14.77 5.41
N ALA A 63 -20.27 15.70 6.23
CA ALA A 63 -20.55 15.46 7.66
C ALA A 63 -21.37 14.16 7.77
N ASP A 64 -22.44 13.88 7.86
CA ASP A 64 -23.20 12.68 8.17
C ASP A 64 -23.13 11.53 7.13
N ALA A 65 -22.28 11.66 6.08
CA ALA A 65 -22.17 10.63 5.07
C ALA A 65 -21.31 9.44 5.54
N PHE A 66 -21.76 8.23 5.23
CA PHE A 66 -20.94 7.04 5.39
C PHE A 66 -19.78 7.08 4.40
N LEU A 67 -18.55 6.89 4.90
CA LEU A 67 -17.35 6.76 4.11
C LEU A 67 -16.89 5.30 4.11
N PRO A 68 -17.07 4.55 3.02
CA PRO A 68 -16.47 3.23 2.86
C PRO A 68 -14.95 3.31 2.95
N LEU A 69 -14.29 2.22 3.31
CA LEU A 69 -12.83 2.11 3.31
C LEU A 69 -12.35 0.91 2.49
N GLY A 70 -11.02 0.84 2.30
CA GLY A 70 -10.34 -0.24 1.58
C GLY A 70 -10.06 0.07 0.12
N TYR A 71 -8.86 -0.32 -0.34
CA TYR A 71 -8.39 -0.12 -1.72
C TYR A 71 -7.81 -1.38 -2.34
N ASP A 72 -7.16 -2.24 -1.57
CA ASP A 72 -6.62 -3.51 -2.06
C ASP A 72 -7.76 -4.49 -2.36
N LEU A 73 -7.66 -5.19 -3.46
CA LEU A 73 -8.68 -6.16 -3.88
C LEU A 73 -8.05 -7.45 -4.38
N TYR A 74 -8.57 -8.57 -3.90
CA TYR A 74 -8.59 -9.87 -4.57
C TYR A 74 -10.02 -10.38 -4.54
N GLY A 75 -10.58 -10.73 -5.70
CA GLY A 75 -11.99 -11.14 -5.78
C GLY A 75 -12.36 -11.77 -7.10
N GLU A 76 -13.65 -12.14 -7.20
CA GLU A 76 -14.25 -12.78 -8.36
C GLU A 76 -15.22 -11.82 -9.06
N VAL A 77 -15.09 -11.68 -10.36
CA VAL A 77 -16.02 -10.90 -11.19
C VAL A 77 -17.37 -11.61 -11.21
N VAL A 78 -18.42 -10.93 -10.74
CA VAL A 78 -19.80 -11.48 -10.67
C VAL A 78 -20.77 -10.80 -11.63
N GLU A 79 -20.41 -9.63 -12.17
CA GLU A 79 -21.20 -8.90 -13.16
C GLU A 79 -20.28 -8.02 -14.00
N VAL A 80 -20.55 -7.92 -15.31
CA VAL A 80 -19.83 -7.08 -16.27
C VAL A 80 -20.80 -6.17 -17.01
N TYR A 81 -20.31 -5.01 -17.46
CA TYR A 81 -21.10 -4.10 -18.28
C TYR A 81 -20.98 -4.47 -19.78
N GLY A 82 -21.99 -5.17 -20.31
CA GLY A 82 -22.07 -5.44 -21.73
C GLY A 82 -21.08 -6.50 -22.27
N PRO A 83 -21.16 -6.80 -23.58
CA PRO A 83 -20.39 -7.88 -24.20
C PRO A 83 -18.91 -7.50 -24.48
N ASP A 84 -18.58 -6.23 -24.51
CA ASP A 84 -17.24 -5.73 -24.86
C ASP A 84 -16.29 -5.67 -23.65
N SER A 85 -16.72 -6.13 -22.47
CA SER A 85 -15.89 -6.18 -21.28
C SER A 85 -14.65 -7.09 -21.47
N GLN A 86 -13.50 -6.61 -21.01
CA GLN A 86 -12.27 -7.42 -20.99
C GLN A 86 -12.35 -8.59 -19.99
N PHE A 87 -13.31 -8.55 -19.10
CA PHE A 87 -13.55 -9.56 -18.05
C PHE A 87 -14.82 -10.34 -18.35
N LYS A 88 -14.93 -11.52 -17.73
CA LYS A 88 -16.13 -12.34 -17.72
C LYS A 88 -16.45 -12.77 -16.29
N VAL A 89 -17.70 -13.08 -16.03
CA VAL A 89 -18.13 -13.66 -14.76
C VAL A 89 -17.33 -14.93 -14.46
N GLY A 90 -16.81 -15.03 -13.24
CA GLY A 90 -15.93 -16.09 -12.76
C GLY A 90 -14.41 -15.78 -12.91
N ASP A 91 -14.02 -14.68 -13.59
CA ASP A 91 -12.60 -14.28 -13.60
C ASP A 91 -12.18 -13.86 -12.19
N LEU A 92 -11.04 -14.36 -11.73
CA LEU A 92 -10.38 -13.87 -10.52
C LEU A 92 -9.48 -12.69 -10.86
N VAL A 93 -9.55 -11.65 -10.05
CA VAL A 93 -8.88 -10.38 -10.30
C VAL A 93 -8.22 -9.83 -9.04
N ILE A 94 -7.16 -9.05 -9.25
CA ILE A 94 -6.57 -8.18 -8.23
C ILE A 94 -6.52 -6.75 -8.75
N GLY A 95 -6.51 -5.79 -7.82
CA GLY A 95 -6.37 -4.38 -8.15
C GLY A 95 -6.23 -3.47 -6.96
N MET A 96 -5.77 -2.25 -7.22
CA MET A 96 -5.89 -1.11 -6.32
C MET A 96 -7.09 -0.29 -6.79
N VAL A 97 -8.23 -0.47 -6.12
CA VAL A 97 -9.54 0.00 -6.60
C VAL A 97 -9.92 1.33 -5.98
N GLY A 98 -10.32 2.29 -6.81
CA GLY A 98 -10.87 3.58 -6.39
C GLY A 98 -9.89 4.48 -5.63
N PHE A 99 -8.60 4.26 -5.78
CA PHE A 99 -7.56 5.03 -5.08
C PHE A 99 -7.40 6.44 -5.71
N ALA A 100 -7.36 7.48 -4.98
CA ALA A 100 -7.65 7.83 -3.60
C ALA A 100 -8.95 8.66 -3.53
N SER A 101 -10.00 8.23 -4.22
CA SER A 101 -11.24 9.01 -4.37
C SER A 101 -12.50 8.22 -4.00
N ASN A 102 -12.51 6.91 -4.23
CA ASN A 102 -13.70 6.09 -4.06
C ASN A 102 -13.37 4.73 -3.42
N PRO A 103 -12.94 4.70 -2.14
CA PRO A 103 -12.65 3.45 -1.44
C PRO A 103 -13.90 2.58 -1.30
N GLY A 104 -13.74 1.26 -1.11
CA GLY A 104 -14.90 0.39 -0.93
C GLY A 104 -14.61 -1.09 -0.96
N THR A 105 -13.35 -1.52 -0.86
CA THR A 105 -13.03 -2.95 -0.85
C THR A 105 -13.24 -3.63 0.50
N TYR A 106 -13.54 -2.89 1.56
CA TYR A 106 -14.02 -3.47 2.81
C TYR A 106 -15.52 -3.78 2.71
N SER A 107 -15.86 -4.76 1.89
CA SER A 107 -17.27 -5.06 1.57
C SER A 107 -17.42 -6.49 1.04
N ASP A 108 -18.67 -7.00 1.01
CA ASP A 108 -18.98 -8.25 0.35
C ASP A 108 -18.80 -8.13 -1.17
N TYR A 109 -19.24 -6.98 -1.73
CA TYR A 109 -19.17 -6.66 -3.15
C TYR A 109 -18.72 -5.24 -3.36
N THR A 110 -17.82 -5.04 -4.33
CA THR A 110 -17.37 -3.73 -4.76
C THR A 110 -17.52 -3.55 -6.26
N MET A 111 -17.46 -2.32 -6.73
CA MET A 111 -17.35 -1.98 -8.15
C MET A 111 -15.94 -1.47 -8.42
N ALA A 112 -15.40 -1.84 -9.57
CA ALA A 112 -14.11 -1.37 -10.02
C ALA A 112 -14.15 -0.99 -11.50
N LEU A 113 -13.27 -0.09 -11.90
CA LEU A 113 -12.98 0.13 -13.32
C LEU A 113 -12.14 -1.04 -13.85
N GLU A 114 -12.41 -1.48 -15.05
CA GLU A 114 -11.59 -2.50 -15.72
C GLU A 114 -10.11 -2.09 -15.81
N SER A 115 -9.86 -0.78 -15.91
CA SER A 115 -8.52 -0.21 -15.93
C SER A 115 -7.76 -0.25 -14.61
N GLU A 116 -8.38 -0.74 -13.53
CA GLU A 116 -7.76 -0.91 -12.22
C GLU A 116 -7.40 -2.37 -11.94
N LEU A 117 -7.77 -3.31 -12.82
CA LEU A 117 -7.77 -4.74 -12.55
C LEU A 117 -6.88 -5.52 -13.51
N ILE A 118 -6.26 -6.57 -12.99
CA ILE A 118 -5.67 -7.63 -13.80
C ILE A 118 -6.27 -8.99 -13.40
N LYS A 119 -6.34 -9.90 -14.39
CA LYS A 119 -6.71 -11.30 -14.13
C LYS A 119 -5.57 -12.04 -13.45
N VAL A 120 -5.93 -12.93 -12.53
CA VAL A 120 -5.00 -13.81 -11.83
C VAL A 120 -5.42 -15.26 -11.97
N SER A 121 -4.54 -16.18 -11.58
CA SER A 121 -4.81 -17.62 -11.60
C SER A 121 -5.96 -17.99 -10.66
N LEU A 122 -6.70 -19.03 -11.00
CA LEU A 122 -7.78 -19.57 -10.17
C LEU A 122 -7.29 -20.21 -8.86
N GLN A 123 -6.00 -20.37 -8.67
CA GLN A 123 -5.38 -21.00 -7.49
C GLN A 123 -4.64 -20.01 -6.60
N GLU A 124 -4.89 -18.68 -6.76
CA GLU A 124 -4.19 -17.69 -5.98
C GLU A 124 -4.55 -17.74 -4.49
N ASN A 125 -3.54 -17.46 -3.68
CA ASN A 125 -3.72 -17.29 -2.24
C ASN A 125 -4.36 -15.90 -1.97
N PRO A 126 -5.34 -15.80 -1.03
CA PRO A 126 -5.90 -14.52 -0.57
C PRO A 126 -4.87 -13.44 -0.19
N ASP A 127 -3.65 -13.82 0.16
CA ASP A 127 -2.54 -12.92 0.49
C ASP A 127 -2.17 -11.97 -0.65
N ILE A 128 -2.53 -12.35 -1.90
CA ILE A 128 -2.21 -11.57 -3.09
C ILE A 128 -2.84 -10.16 -3.07
N ALA A 129 -3.94 -9.95 -2.33
CA ALA A 129 -4.48 -8.62 -2.11
C ALA A 129 -3.42 -7.65 -1.53
N GLY A 130 -2.52 -8.17 -0.69
CA GLY A 130 -1.42 -7.39 -0.10
C GLY A 130 -0.37 -6.87 -1.09
N LEU A 131 -0.42 -7.33 -2.34
CA LEU A 131 0.50 -6.89 -3.39
C LEU A 131 0.07 -5.54 -4.02
N CYS A 132 -1.22 -5.23 -4.08
CA CYS A 132 -1.74 -4.17 -4.92
C CYS A 132 -1.21 -2.79 -4.53
N LEU A 133 -1.71 -2.16 -3.48
CA LEU A 133 -1.28 -0.81 -3.11
C LEU A 133 0.18 -0.77 -2.66
N ALA A 134 0.60 -1.70 -1.82
CA ALA A 134 1.97 -1.72 -1.28
C ALA A 134 3.01 -2.02 -2.37
N GLY A 135 2.72 -2.95 -3.28
CA GLY A 135 3.60 -3.29 -4.41
C GLY A 135 3.70 -2.16 -5.42
N LEU A 136 2.56 -1.57 -5.82
CA LEU A 136 2.54 -0.41 -6.71
C LEU A 136 3.31 0.77 -6.08
N THR A 137 3.14 1.03 -4.79
CA THR A 137 3.89 2.08 -4.08
C THR A 137 5.39 1.79 -4.13
N ALA A 138 5.80 0.57 -3.82
CA ALA A 138 7.21 0.17 -3.84
C ALA A 138 7.82 0.32 -5.24
N LYS A 139 7.13 -0.20 -6.28
CA LYS A 139 7.59 -0.16 -7.67
C LYS A 139 7.73 1.29 -8.16
N GLN A 140 6.70 2.10 -8.00
CA GLN A 140 6.69 3.48 -8.48
C GLN A 140 7.68 4.37 -7.71
N ALA A 141 7.88 4.12 -6.41
CA ALA A 141 8.91 4.82 -5.64
C ALA A 141 10.33 4.48 -6.12
N LEU A 142 10.58 3.21 -6.44
CA LEU A 142 11.88 2.79 -6.97
C LEU A 142 12.18 3.39 -8.34
N ASP A 143 11.17 3.57 -9.18
CA ASP A 143 11.32 4.18 -10.52
C ASP A 143 11.69 5.67 -10.48
N LYS A 144 11.51 6.34 -9.33
CA LYS A 144 11.96 7.71 -9.14
C LYS A 144 13.48 7.84 -9.04
N PHE A 145 14.16 6.80 -8.61
CA PHE A 145 15.62 6.80 -8.47
C PHE A 145 16.30 6.48 -9.79
N SER A 146 17.01 7.44 -10.35
CA SER A 146 17.69 7.30 -11.65
C SER A 146 19.10 6.72 -11.57
N ASN A 147 19.78 6.77 -10.40
CA ASN A 147 21.15 6.28 -10.24
C ASN A 147 21.20 4.94 -9.50
N HIS A 148 21.15 3.84 -10.23
CA HIS A 148 21.16 2.50 -9.64
C HIS A 148 22.49 2.09 -9.01
N ASN A 149 23.58 2.80 -9.27
CA ASN A 149 24.89 2.56 -8.63
C ASN A 149 24.97 3.12 -7.20
N ARG A 150 24.05 4.01 -6.83
CA ARG A 150 23.96 4.58 -5.49
C ARG A 150 23.28 3.58 -4.56
N PRO A 151 23.80 3.38 -3.31
CA PRO A 151 23.12 2.50 -2.36
C PRO A 151 21.73 3.06 -2.00
N LEU A 152 20.74 2.17 -1.97
CA LEU A 152 19.37 2.50 -1.54
C LEU A 152 19.20 2.16 -0.07
N TYR A 153 18.85 3.14 0.74
CA TYR A 153 18.41 2.95 2.12
C TYR A 153 16.89 2.94 2.17
N VAL A 154 16.32 1.98 2.91
CA VAL A 154 14.87 1.82 3.05
C VAL A 154 14.49 1.95 4.51
N LEU A 155 13.69 2.97 4.86
CA LEU A 155 13.11 3.13 6.19
C LEU A 155 11.87 2.24 6.35
N ALA A 156 11.55 1.83 7.57
CA ALA A 156 10.49 0.85 7.86
C ALA A 156 10.55 -0.41 6.97
N PRO A 157 11.71 -1.07 6.88
CA PRO A 157 11.98 -2.14 5.92
C PRO A 157 11.13 -3.41 6.15
N THR A 158 10.58 -3.58 7.35
CA THR A 158 9.69 -4.71 7.71
C THR A 158 8.21 -4.42 7.50
N GLY A 159 7.85 -3.21 7.05
CA GLY A 159 6.47 -2.83 6.77
C GLY A 159 5.97 -3.33 5.41
N GLY A 160 4.68 -3.07 5.10
CA GLY A 160 4.03 -3.54 3.89
C GLY A 160 4.71 -3.09 2.59
N VAL A 161 5.10 -1.82 2.48
CA VAL A 161 5.85 -1.31 1.30
C VAL A 161 7.32 -1.69 1.39
N GLY A 162 7.94 -1.57 2.57
CA GLY A 162 9.39 -1.73 2.75
C GLY A 162 9.91 -3.09 2.34
N HIS A 163 9.26 -4.19 2.75
CA HIS A 163 9.71 -5.53 2.42
C HIS A 163 9.58 -5.86 0.92
N LEU A 164 8.59 -5.27 0.22
CA LEU A 164 8.45 -5.39 -1.23
C LEU A 164 9.47 -4.53 -1.96
N ALA A 165 9.71 -3.30 -1.49
CA ALA A 165 10.71 -2.40 -2.07
C ALA A 165 12.11 -2.99 -2.02
N ILE A 166 12.49 -3.63 -0.91
CA ILE A 166 13.78 -4.34 -0.78
C ILE A 166 13.91 -5.41 -1.86
N GLN A 167 12.91 -6.29 -1.99
CA GLN A 167 12.94 -7.38 -2.97
C GLN A 167 13.00 -6.86 -4.41
N LEU A 168 12.18 -5.87 -4.74
CA LEU A 168 12.18 -5.26 -6.08
C LEU A 168 13.51 -4.58 -6.41
N ALA A 169 14.10 -3.85 -5.47
CA ALA A 169 15.40 -3.21 -5.65
C ALA A 169 16.53 -4.24 -5.81
N GLN A 170 16.48 -5.37 -5.10
CA GLN A 170 17.42 -6.49 -5.27
C GLN A 170 17.28 -7.12 -6.66
N LEU A 171 16.07 -7.26 -7.20
CA LEU A 171 15.86 -7.73 -8.58
C LEU A 171 16.46 -6.77 -9.63
N GLN A 172 16.55 -5.49 -9.32
CA GLN A 172 17.23 -4.49 -10.14
C GLN A 172 18.76 -4.50 -9.96
N GLY A 173 19.32 -5.42 -9.16
CA GLY A 173 20.74 -5.49 -8.85
C GLY A 173 21.25 -4.36 -7.94
N ARG A 174 20.37 -3.62 -7.27
CA ARG A 174 20.76 -2.51 -6.40
C ARG A 174 21.34 -2.99 -5.07
N LYS A 175 22.33 -2.27 -4.56
CA LYS A 175 22.77 -2.42 -3.17
C LYS A 175 21.74 -1.80 -2.24
N VAL A 176 21.03 -2.63 -1.45
CA VAL A 176 19.99 -2.21 -0.53
C VAL A 176 20.49 -2.31 0.91
N ILE A 177 20.14 -1.32 1.73
CA ILE A 177 20.41 -1.27 3.16
C ILE A 177 19.10 -0.94 3.89
N ALA A 178 18.66 -1.85 4.75
CA ALA A 178 17.49 -1.66 5.58
C ALA A 178 17.84 -0.82 6.82
N VAL A 179 17.07 0.23 7.11
CA VAL A 179 17.23 1.03 8.34
C VAL A 179 16.07 0.74 9.28
N SER A 180 16.36 0.14 10.43
CA SER A 180 15.34 -0.41 11.34
C SER A 180 15.68 -0.15 12.80
N THR A 181 14.66 -0.05 13.64
CA THR A 181 14.82 -0.12 15.11
C THR A 181 15.20 -1.53 15.59
N ARG A 182 14.98 -2.54 14.76
CA ARG A 182 15.30 -3.95 15.00
C ARG A 182 16.03 -4.55 13.80
N PRO A 183 17.32 -4.19 13.59
CA PRO A 183 18.07 -4.64 12.40
C PRO A 183 18.27 -6.17 12.39
N GLU A 184 18.18 -6.85 13.55
CA GLU A 184 18.26 -8.31 13.70
C GLU A 184 16.95 -9.05 13.38
N HIS A 185 15.89 -8.32 12.95
CA HIS A 185 14.59 -8.93 12.73
C HIS A 185 14.65 -10.04 11.67
N GLU A 186 14.01 -11.19 11.97
CA GLU A 186 14.04 -12.41 11.13
C GLU A 186 13.67 -12.18 9.67
N LEU A 187 12.67 -11.32 9.39
CA LEU A 187 12.29 -10.99 8.02
C LEU A 187 13.45 -10.37 7.23
N LEU A 188 14.25 -9.49 7.84
CA LEU A 188 15.39 -8.87 7.15
C LEU A 188 16.48 -9.91 6.83
N SER A 189 16.67 -10.88 7.72
CA SER A 189 17.55 -12.03 7.46
C SER A 189 17.02 -12.91 6.33
N LYS A 190 15.71 -13.19 6.31
CA LYS A 190 15.06 -13.94 5.19
C LYS A 190 15.20 -13.22 3.86
N LEU A 191 15.08 -11.90 3.85
CA LEU A 191 15.28 -11.06 2.66
C LEU A 191 16.75 -10.91 2.27
N LYS A 192 17.69 -11.45 3.05
CA LYS A 192 19.15 -11.37 2.82
C LYS A 192 19.62 -9.93 2.57
N VAL A 193 19.04 -8.97 3.29
CA VAL A 193 19.38 -7.56 3.19
C VAL A 193 20.28 -7.13 4.35
N THR A 194 21.29 -6.31 4.05
CA THR A 194 22.09 -5.67 5.11
C THR A 194 21.19 -4.72 5.89
N ALA A 195 21.14 -4.87 7.21
CA ALA A 195 20.34 -4.02 8.08
C ALA A 195 21.21 -3.26 9.08
N ILE A 196 20.83 -2.03 9.35
CA ILE A 196 21.49 -1.14 10.34
C ILE A 196 20.46 -0.46 11.22
N SER A 197 20.87 -0.01 12.39
CA SER A 197 20.05 0.85 13.25
C SER A 197 19.99 2.29 12.72
N TYR A 198 19.01 3.07 13.17
CA TYR A 198 18.92 4.50 12.89
C TYR A 198 20.15 5.24 13.39
N ASP A 199 20.65 4.95 14.61
CA ASP A 199 21.85 5.56 15.17
C ASP A 199 23.06 5.36 14.26
N LYS A 200 23.19 4.15 13.71
CA LYS A 200 24.27 3.86 12.75
C LYS A 200 24.08 4.63 11.44
N PHE A 201 22.86 4.80 10.96
CA PHE A 201 22.58 5.65 9.79
C PHE A 201 22.93 7.12 10.06
N TYR A 202 22.55 7.65 11.22
CA TYR A 202 22.82 9.06 11.58
C TYR A 202 24.30 9.37 11.70
N GLN A 203 25.13 8.41 12.11
CA GLN A 203 26.58 8.56 12.19
C GLN A 203 27.29 8.53 10.83
N HIS A 204 26.62 7.97 9.80
CA HIS A 204 27.19 7.84 8.48
C HIS A 204 26.69 8.95 7.57
N GLN A 205 27.57 9.92 7.30
CA GLN A 205 27.30 10.88 6.24
C GLN A 205 27.56 10.23 4.88
N VAL A 206 26.50 9.73 4.25
CA VAL A 206 26.56 9.02 2.98
C VAL A 206 25.83 9.75 1.86
N GLU A 207 26.39 9.68 0.65
CA GLU A 207 25.63 9.99 -0.56
C GLU A 207 24.84 8.74 -0.94
N CYS A 208 23.50 8.83 -0.91
CA CYS A 208 22.61 7.69 -1.05
C CYS A 208 21.27 8.06 -1.70
N ASP A 209 20.55 7.05 -2.09
CA ASP A 209 19.11 7.11 -2.31
C ASP A 209 18.40 6.65 -1.02
N LEU A 210 17.37 7.38 -0.60
CA LEU A 210 16.59 7.09 0.61
C LEU A 210 15.11 6.96 0.27
N LEU A 211 14.54 5.79 0.52
CA LEU A 211 13.10 5.57 0.48
C LEU A 211 12.54 5.76 1.89
N ASP A 212 11.84 6.87 2.09
CA ASP A 212 11.18 7.19 3.36
C ASP A 212 9.73 6.69 3.37
N LEU A 213 9.46 5.76 4.28
CA LEU A 213 8.14 5.16 4.50
C LEU A 213 7.57 5.52 5.89
N ILE A 214 8.22 6.43 6.62
CA ILE A 214 7.86 6.83 7.99
C ILE A 214 7.41 8.28 8.05
N GLY A 215 8.23 9.19 7.48
CA GLY A 215 8.01 10.63 7.59
C GLY A 215 8.39 11.20 8.96
N GLY A 216 7.95 12.44 9.22
CA GLY A 216 8.10 13.11 10.50
C GLY A 216 9.56 13.27 10.97
N ASP A 217 9.75 13.30 12.28
CA ASP A 217 11.06 13.58 12.90
C ASP A 217 12.13 12.56 12.51
N ILE A 218 11.75 11.30 12.32
CA ILE A 218 12.70 10.26 11.89
C ILE A 218 13.25 10.57 10.50
N ALA A 219 12.37 10.94 9.56
CA ALA A 219 12.79 11.31 8.22
C ALA A 219 13.65 12.57 8.22
N LEU A 220 13.31 13.58 9.04
CA LEU A 220 14.11 14.79 9.19
C LEU A 220 15.53 14.50 9.68
N GLN A 221 15.67 13.66 10.70
CA GLN A 221 16.98 13.24 11.22
C GLN A 221 17.79 12.46 10.16
N CYS A 222 17.10 11.61 9.38
CA CYS A 222 17.73 10.91 8.26
C CYS A 222 18.25 11.92 7.22
N VAL A 223 17.44 12.91 6.84
CA VAL A 223 17.83 13.97 5.90
C VAL A 223 19.05 14.73 6.38
N ASP A 224 19.12 15.06 7.69
CA ASP A 224 20.26 15.76 8.27
C ASP A 224 21.57 14.99 8.19
N SER A 225 21.48 13.68 8.07
CA SER A 225 22.62 12.76 7.95
C SER A 225 23.00 12.43 6.50
N MET A 226 22.19 12.86 5.53
CA MET A 226 22.48 12.65 4.10
C MET A 226 23.49 13.70 3.59
N LYS A 227 24.37 13.27 2.66
CA LYS A 227 25.23 14.21 1.93
C LYS A 227 24.45 14.94 0.84
N PRO A 228 24.88 16.15 0.45
CA PRO A 228 24.41 16.79 -0.77
C PRO A 228 24.49 15.85 -1.98
N ASN A 229 23.64 16.08 -2.97
CA ASN A 229 23.45 15.23 -4.17
C ASN A 229 22.79 13.86 -3.91
N SER A 230 22.45 13.51 -2.67
CA SER A 230 21.58 12.36 -2.38
C SER A 230 20.18 12.58 -2.94
N HIS A 231 19.40 11.49 -3.06
CA HIS A 231 18.02 11.55 -3.52
C HIS A 231 17.08 10.88 -2.51
N LEU A 232 16.04 11.60 -2.10
CA LEU A 232 15.00 11.15 -1.18
C LEU A 232 13.67 11.02 -1.92
N VAL A 233 12.98 9.88 -1.74
CA VAL A 233 11.56 9.74 -2.08
C VAL A 233 10.79 9.48 -0.80
N THR A 234 9.82 10.34 -0.47
CA THR A 234 8.98 10.22 0.73
C THR A 234 7.53 9.88 0.37
N ILE A 235 6.97 8.87 1.04
CA ILE A 235 5.62 8.38 0.81
C ILE A 235 4.60 8.98 1.79
N PRO A 236 4.92 9.23 3.09
CA PRO A 236 3.96 9.74 4.07
C PRO A 236 3.44 11.14 3.71
N SER A 237 2.23 11.22 3.14
CA SER A 237 1.64 12.45 2.59
C SER A 237 1.49 13.58 3.61
N VAL A 238 1.28 13.27 4.89
CA VAL A 238 1.07 14.27 5.95
C VAL A 238 2.32 15.10 6.24
N THR A 239 3.50 14.50 6.08
CA THR A 239 4.78 15.14 6.44
C THR A 239 5.68 15.42 5.24
N LYS A 240 5.23 15.09 4.02
CA LYS A 240 6.06 15.15 2.82
C LYS A 240 6.65 16.56 2.55
N GLU A 241 5.85 17.59 2.73
CA GLU A 241 6.27 18.97 2.47
C GLU A 241 7.43 19.35 3.38
N MET A 242 7.26 19.17 4.68
CA MET A 242 8.28 19.42 5.69
C MET A 242 9.58 18.65 5.41
N VAL A 243 9.47 17.39 5.03
CA VAL A 243 10.63 16.53 4.72
C VAL A 243 11.34 17.00 3.45
N CYS A 244 10.58 17.34 2.39
CA CYS A 244 11.14 17.85 1.14
C CYS A 244 11.81 19.21 1.31
N GLU A 245 11.23 20.13 2.08
CA GLU A 245 11.82 21.44 2.40
C GLU A 245 13.16 21.26 3.14
N ARG A 246 13.19 20.40 4.17
CA ARG A 246 14.43 20.10 4.90
C ARG A 246 15.50 19.52 4.00
N ALA A 247 15.13 18.59 3.12
CA ALA A 247 16.04 17.99 2.15
C ALA A 247 16.63 19.05 1.20
N THR A 248 15.81 19.97 0.71
CA THR A 248 16.25 21.08 -0.16
C THR A 248 17.29 21.95 0.53
N ILE A 249 17.07 22.32 1.79
CA ILE A 249 18.02 23.10 2.60
C ILE A 249 19.37 22.37 2.73
N ARG A 250 19.34 21.02 2.77
CA ARG A 250 20.54 20.18 2.89
C ARG A 250 21.22 19.88 1.54
N GLY A 251 20.70 20.41 0.42
CA GLY A 251 21.20 20.09 -0.92
C GLY A 251 20.91 18.65 -1.36
N VAL A 252 19.89 18.03 -0.78
CA VAL A 252 19.38 16.70 -1.13
C VAL A 252 18.20 16.87 -2.08
N ARG A 253 18.23 16.18 -3.23
CA ARG A 253 17.05 16.10 -4.10
C ARG A 253 15.95 15.34 -3.37
N ALA A 254 14.74 15.88 -3.33
CA ALA A 254 13.63 15.24 -2.66
C ALA A 254 12.34 15.38 -3.44
N GLU A 255 11.53 14.33 -3.42
CA GLU A 255 10.19 14.36 -3.98
C GLU A 255 9.24 13.50 -3.14
N GLY A 256 8.02 14.02 -2.94
CA GLY A 256 6.92 13.24 -2.40
C GLY A 256 6.24 12.45 -3.51
N MET A 257 5.77 11.24 -3.22
CA MET A 257 5.05 10.43 -4.18
C MET A 257 3.69 10.00 -3.62
N LEU A 258 2.68 10.06 -4.49
CA LEU A 258 1.40 9.38 -4.31
C LEU A 258 1.32 8.27 -5.35
N VAL A 259 1.01 7.06 -4.93
CA VAL A 259 0.84 5.92 -5.83
C VAL A 259 -0.36 6.13 -6.76
N ALA A 260 -0.28 5.63 -7.97
CA ALA A 260 -1.38 5.62 -8.92
C ALA A 260 -1.67 4.20 -9.40
N SER A 261 -2.92 3.92 -9.77
CA SER A 261 -3.26 2.66 -10.44
C SER A 261 -2.53 2.59 -11.78
N ASN A 262 -1.82 1.47 -12.01
CA ASN A 262 -1.08 1.22 -13.23
C ASN A 262 -1.08 -0.28 -13.53
N LEU A 263 -1.73 -0.66 -14.61
CA LEU A 263 -1.88 -2.07 -14.99
C LEU A 263 -0.57 -2.76 -15.34
N ASP A 264 0.36 -2.05 -15.97
CA ASP A 264 1.62 -2.65 -16.39
C ASP A 264 2.54 -2.89 -15.19
N ASP A 265 2.59 -1.95 -14.24
CA ASP A 265 3.26 -2.14 -12.96
C ASP A 265 2.64 -3.31 -12.19
N LEU A 266 1.31 -3.38 -12.13
CA LEU A 266 0.62 -4.46 -11.40
C LEU A 266 0.85 -5.83 -12.05
N LYS A 267 0.83 -5.91 -13.39
CA LYS A 267 1.20 -7.12 -14.14
C LYS A 267 2.64 -7.55 -13.85
N TYR A 268 3.59 -6.59 -13.86
CA TYR A 268 5.00 -6.85 -13.54
C TYR A 268 5.15 -7.44 -12.12
N LEU A 269 4.47 -6.84 -11.14
CA LEU A 269 4.48 -7.29 -9.75
C LEU A 269 3.89 -8.70 -9.63
N TYR A 270 2.77 -8.95 -10.28
CA TYR A 270 2.13 -10.26 -10.28
C TYR A 270 3.02 -11.34 -10.92
N GLN A 271 3.64 -11.05 -12.06
CA GLN A 271 4.58 -11.96 -12.72
C GLN A 271 5.81 -12.25 -11.83
N ALA A 272 6.34 -11.24 -11.16
CA ALA A 272 7.45 -11.42 -10.23
C ALA A 272 7.05 -12.29 -9.01
N TYR A 273 5.84 -12.10 -8.49
CA TYR A 273 5.26 -12.92 -7.43
C TYR A 273 5.06 -14.37 -7.88
N GLN A 274 4.40 -14.61 -9.03
CA GLN A 274 4.20 -15.95 -9.58
C GLN A 274 5.51 -16.70 -9.84
N ALA A 275 6.54 -15.98 -10.29
CA ALA A 275 7.87 -16.55 -10.52
C ALA A 275 8.67 -16.79 -9.22
N GLY A 276 8.08 -16.52 -8.04
CA GLY A 276 8.74 -16.65 -6.74
C GLY A 276 9.91 -15.67 -6.54
N LYS A 277 10.01 -14.62 -7.37
CA LYS A 277 11.07 -13.61 -7.27
C LYS A 277 10.79 -12.59 -6.16
N ILE A 278 9.54 -12.37 -5.83
CA ILE A 278 9.09 -11.61 -4.66
C ILE A 278 8.07 -12.40 -3.88
N SER A 279 7.96 -12.13 -2.59
CA SER A 279 6.99 -12.74 -1.69
C SER A 279 6.29 -11.70 -0.82
N ILE A 280 5.05 -11.96 -0.47
CA ILE A 280 4.28 -11.11 0.43
C ILE A 280 4.42 -11.70 1.84
N ASN A 281 4.99 -10.94 2.75
CA ASN A 281 5.00 -11.33 4.16
C ASN A 281 3.70 -10.89 4.82
N VAL A 282 2.92 -11.83 5.31
CA VAL A 282 1.67 -11.57 6.03
C VAL A 282 1.85 -11.96 7.49
N SER A 283 1.59 -11.03 8.40
CA SER A 283 1.72 -11.28 9.83
C SER A 283 0.40 -11.63 10.52
N HIS A 284 -0.71 -11.12 10.01
CA HIS A 284 -2.02 -11.32 10.63
C HIS A 284 -3.12 -11.47 9.59
N TYR A 285 -4.11 -12.28 9.96
CA TYR A 285 -5.36 -12.46 9.22
C TYR A 285 -6.52 -12.13 10.13
N PHE A 286 -7.49 -11.40 9.59
CA PHE A 286 -8.75 -11.10 10.27
C PHE A 286 -9.92 -11.40 9.34
N ALA A 287 -11.09 -11.72 9.91
CA ALA A 287 -12.33 -11.70 9.16
C ALA A 287 -12.76 -10.25 8.91
N MET A 288 -13.58 -10.01 7.88
CA MET A 288 -14.10 -8.67 7.59
C MET A 288 -14.88 -8.07 8.78
N ALA A 289 -15.58 -8.90 9.55
CA ALA A 289 -16.27 -8.46 10.75
C ALA A 289 -15.34 -7.94 11.86
N ASP A 290 -14.07 -8.34 11.83
CA ASP A 290 -13.06 -7.95 12.83
C ASP A 290 -12.20 -6.76 12.37
N ILE A 291 -12.67 -5.98 11.38
CA ILE A 291 -11.92 -4.90 10.75
C ILE A 291 -11.40 -3.86 11.76
N ALA A 292 -12.14 -3.59 12.83
CA ALA A 292 -11.70 -2.69 13.90
C ALA A 292 -10.46 -3.21 14.63
N GLN A 293 -10.42 -4.51 14.92
CA GLN A 293 -9.25 -5.16 15.55
C GLN A 293 -8.06 -5.17 14.60
N ALA A 294 -8.30 -5.37 13.30
CA ALA A 294 -7.27 -5.32 12.28
C ALA A 294 -6.64 -3.92 12.15
N HIS A 295 -7.46 -2.85 12.18
CA HIS A 295 -6.94 -1.48 12.24
C HIS A 295 -6.14 -1.22 13.52
N HIS A 296 -6.62 -1.67 14.68
CA HIS A 296 -5.87 -1.57 15.94
C HIS A 296 -4.52 -2.31 15.86
N CYS A 297 -4.49 -3.49 15.24
CA CYS A 297 -3.25 -4.24 14.99
C CYS A 297 -2.26 -3.41 14.17
N MET A 298 -2.71 -2.77 13.09
CA MET A 298 -1.88 -1.88 12.27
C MET A 298 -1.33 -0.70 13.08
N GLU A 299 -2.18 -0.02 13.86
CA GLU A 299 -1.82 1.14 14.67
C GLU A 299 -0.83 0.81 15.80
N SER A 300 -0.88 -0.42 16.32
CA SER A 300 0.07 -0.87 17.36
C SER A 300 1.53 -0.90 16.88
N GLY A 301 1.77 -0.86 15.56
CA GLY A 301 3.10 -0.97 14.97
C GLY A 301 3.78 -2.33 15.17
N LYS A 302 3.05 -3.34 15.66
CA LYS A 302 3.59 -4.69 15.92
C LYS A 302 3.48 -5.63 14.72
N HIS A 303 2.74 -5.24 13.68
CA HIS A 303 2.63 -6.02 12.45
C HIS A 303 3.93 -5.99 11.64
N VAL A 304 4.15 -7.03 10.86
CA VAL A 304 5.30 -7.20 9.96
C VAL A 304 4.80 -7.59 8.58
N GLY A 305 5.13 -6.80 7.56
CA GLY A 305 4.57 -6.96 6.23
C GLY A 305 3.13 -6.47 6.16
N LYS A 306 2.22 -7.33 5.72
CA LYS A 306 0.81 -7.01 5.49
C LYS A 306 -0.12 -7.61 6.54
N VAL A 307 -1.27 -6.99 6.70
CA VAL A 307 -2.43 -7.49 7.44
C VAL A 307 -3.52 -7.74 6.42
N ILE A 308 -3.99 -8.99 6.33
CA ILE A 308 -4.99 -9.42 5.33
C ILE A 308 -6.36 -9.57 5.99
N ILE A 309 -7.38 -9.09 5.30
CA ILE A 309 -8.79 -9.23 5.68
C ILE A 309 -9.44 -10.21 4.72
N LYS A 310 -10.03 -11.27 5.24
CA LYS A 310 -10.78 -12.27 4.48
C LYS A 310 -12.27 -11.98 4.58
N ALA A 311 -12.94 -11.98 3.44
CA ALA A 311 -14.38 -11.80 3.34
C ALA A 311 -15.14 -13.07 3.74
#